data_c4cc6bd7661484df6c07914704f12e40
#
_entry.id   c4cc6bd7661484df6c07914704f12e40
#
_cell.length_a   1.000
_cell.length_b   1.000
_cell.length_c   1.000
_cell.angle_alpha   90.00
_cell.angle_beta   90.00
_cell.angle_gamma   90.00
#
_symmetry.space_group_name_H-M   'P 1'
#
loop_
_entity.id
_entity.type
_entity.pdbx_description
1 polymer ?
#
loop_
_entity_poly.entity_id
_entity_poly.type
_entity_poly.pdbx_seq_one_letter_code
_entity_poly.pdbx_strand_id
1 'polypeptide(L)'
;MITTTFDPIFCASFSTFGFCPQQLGEASTKGWEAGLSYTYSSDRPFLKGLVVQAQYTNTITRDLDSQSRLPRWPTDQWSATISYQPIDPLWITLIGRYVGSRYNTTGDRQPLPAFDVWSLAVTYDVTKQLQAYLRAENLFNEKYEEIASAGTPIRSIFGGVRVTFGGKS
;
A
#
# COMPACT_ATOMS: atom_id res chain seq x y z
N MET A 1 -12.07 -20.44 -7.23
CA MET A 1 -13.00 -20.22 -6.14
C MET A 1 -12.38 -20.87 -4.90
N ILE A 2 -11.99 -20.10 -3.91
CA ILE A 2 -11.45 -20.63 -2.65
C ILE A 2 -12.58 -20.50 -1.63
N THR A 3 -13.09 -21.62 -1.15
CA THR A 3 -14.09 -21.66 -0.07
C THR A 3 -13.38 -22.22 1.15
N THR A 4 -13.29 -21.44 2.20
CA THR A 4 -12.73 -21.86 3.50
C THR A 4 -13.88 -21.98 4.50
N THR A 5 -14.11 -23.18 4.97
CA THR A 5 -15.03 -23.49 6.09
C THR A 5 -14.21 -23.53 7.38
N PHE A 6 -14.61 -22.77 8.36
CA PHE A 6 -14.01 -22.80 9.70
C PHE A 6 -15.05 -23.28 10.72
N ASP A 7 -14.65 -24.16 11.65
CA ASP A 7 -15.50 -24.62 12.73
C ASP A 7 -15.79 -23.50 13.76
N PRO A 8 -17.00 -23.40 14.31
CA PRO A 8 -17.37 -22.36 15.27
C PRO A 8 -16.56 -22.47 16.56
N ILE A 9 -15.75 -21.44 16.83
CA ILE A 9 -15.11 -21.28 18.12
C ILE A 9 -16.18 -20.82 19.12
N PHE A 10 -16.52 -21.67 20.04
CA PHE A 10 -17.45 -21.36 21.13
C PHE A 10 -16.80 -20.34 22.07
N CYS A 11 -17.35 -19.14 22.13
CA CYS A 11 -17.00 -18.17 23.17
C CYS A 11 -17.60 -18.61 24.50
N ALA A 12 -16.97 -19.61 25.15
CA ALA A 12 -17.29 -19.94 26.52
C ALA A 12 -16.80 -18.80 27.42
N SER A 13 -17.73 -18.11 28.00
CA SER A 13 -17.79 -17.28 29.22
C SER A 13 -16.52 -16.78 29.93
N PHE A 14 -15.45 -16.46 29.25
CA PHE A 14 -14.20 -16.00 29.86
C PHE A 14 -13.64 -14.68 29.28
N SER A 15 -14.48 -13.78 28.79
CA SER A 15 -13.95 -12.48 28.36
C SER A 15 -14.33 -11.38 29.34
N THR A 16 -13.47 -11.08 30.27
CA THR A 16 -13.46 -9.82 31.04
C THR A 16 -13.25 -8.59 30.13
N PHE A 17 -12.96 -8.76 28.86
CA PHE A 17 -12.63 -7.71 27.89
C PHE A 17 -13.56 -7.59 26.68
N GLY A 18 -14.69 -8.25 26.60
CA GLY A 18 -15.70 -7.98 25.57
C GLY A 18 -15.29 -8.20 24.10
N PHE A 19 -14.11 -8.72 23.81
CA PHE A 19 -13.68 -9.09 22.47
C PHE A 19 -13.80 -10.59 22.27
N CYS A 20 -14.81 -10.98 21.52
CA CYS A 20 -14.97 -12.35 21.09
C CYS A 20 -14.56 -12.42 19.60
N PRO A 21 -13.62 -13.28 19.21
CA PRO A 21 -13.36 -13.51 17.79
C PRO A 21 -14.65 -14.07 17.18
N GLN A 22 -15.27 -13.29 16.31
CA GLN A 22 -16.48 -13.72 15.61
C GLN A 22 -16.04 -14.46 14.36
N GLN A 23 -16.46 -15.69 14.23
CA GLN A 23 -16.23 -16.48 13.05
C GLN A 23 -17.24 -16.05 11.98
N LEU A 24 -16.73 -15.68 10.81
CA LEU A 24 -17.55 -15.60 9.60
C LEU A 24 -17.84 -17.04 9.17
N GLY A 25 -19.07 -17.35 8.80
CA GLY A 25 -19.48 -18.65 8.30
C GLY A 25 -18.76 -19.00 6.98
N GLU A 26 -19.41 -18.84 5.87
CA GLU A 26 -18.78 -18.99 4.54
C GLU A 26 -18.52 -17.63 3.90
N ALA A 27 -17.34 -17.46 3.30
CA ALA A 27 -16.99 -16.26 2.55
C ALA A 27 -16.49 -16.62 1.14
N SER A 28 -16.93 -15.85 0.16
CA SER A 28 -16.46 -15.97 -1.23
C SER A 28 -15.61 -14.78 -1.61
N THR A 29 -14.46 -15.04 -2.22
CA THR A 29 -13.58 -14.01 -2.79
C THR A 29 -13.34 -14.32 -4.25
N LYS A 30 -13.56 -13.32 -5.12
CA LYS A 30 -13.32 -13.38 -6.56
C LYS A 30 -12.58 -12.12 -6.98
N GLY A 31 -11.67 -12.23 -7.93
CA GLY A 31 -10.96 -11.06 -8.40
C GLY A 31 -10.00 -11.39 -9.53
N TRP A 32 -9.31 -10.36 -9.97
CA TRP A 32 -8.22 -10.45 -10.93
C TRP A 32 -7.14 -9.44 -10.58
N GLU A 33 -5.94 -9.73 -11.02
CA GLU A 33 -4.76 -8.89 -10.81
C GLU A 33 -4.07 -8.66 -12.15
N ALA A 34 -3.52 -7.46 -12.32
CA ALA A 34 -2.69 -7.12 -13.46
C ALA A 34 -1.44 -6.40 -12.97
N GLY A 35 -0.29 -6.79 -13.53
CA GLY A 35 1.00 -6.18 -13.21
C GLY A 35 1.74 -5.77 -14.47
N LEU A 36 2.45 -4.63 -14.38
CA LEU A 36 3.34 -4.13 -15.41
C LEU A 36 4.69 -3.85 -14.77
N SER A 37 5.75 -4.31 -15.40
CA SER A 37 7.12 -3.92 -15.07
C SER A 37 7.84 -3.55 -16.36
N TYR A 38 8.38 -2.36 -16.40
CA TYR A 38 9.11 -1.83 -17.55
C TYR A 38 10.42 -1.23 -17.10
N THR A 39 11.51 -1.65 -17.71
CA THR A 39 12.84 -1.10 -17.49
C THR A 39 13.38 -0.57 -18.82
N TYR A 40 13.69 0.69 -18.84
CA TYR A 40 14.28 1.30 -20.02
C TYR A 40 15.81 1.16 -19.98
N SER A 41 16.37 0.49 -20.99
CA SER A 41 17.79 0.15 -21.08
C SER A 41 18.43 0.70 -22.36
N SER A 42 18.18 1.96 -22.70
CA SER A 42 18.80 2.59 -23.88
C SER A 42 19.84 3.63 -23.47
N ASP A 43 20.79 3.88 -24.36
CA ASP A 43 21.86 4.89 -24.19
C ASP A 43 21.37 6.35 -24.29
N ARG A 44 20.06 6.57 -24.40
CA ARG A 44 19.52 7.94 -24.40
C ARG A 44 19.66 8.55 -23.00
N PRO A 45 20.41 9.65 -22.84
CA PRO A 45 20.77 10.19 -21.52
C PRO A 45 19.55 10.62 -20.68
N PHE A 46 18.44 11.00 -21.33
CA PHE A 46 17.24 11.48 -20.63
C PHE A 46 16.33 10.39 -20.06
N LEU A 47 16.55 9.10 -20.38
CA LEU A 47 15.72 8.00 -19.91
C LEU A 47 16.53 6.88 -19.22
N LYS A 48 17.83 7.12 -19.03
CA LYS A 48 18.71 6.17 -18.34
C LYS A 48 18.19 5.87 -16.96
N GLY A 49 18.13 4.58 -16.61
CA GLY A 49 17.68 4.13 -15.29
C GLY A 49 16.19 4.35 -14.98
N LEU A 50 15.36 4.54 -16.02
CA LEU A 50 13.91 4.58 -15.82
C LEU A 50 13.37 3.17 -15.61
N VAL A 51 12.74 2.97 -14.47
CA VAL A 51 12.00 1.76 -14.11
C VAL A 51 10.59 2.16 -13.72
N VAL A 52 9.60 1.52 -14.35
CA VAL A 52 8.19 1.71 -14.03
C VAL A 52 7.60 0.37 -13.62
N GLN A 53 6.99 0.33 -12.47
CA GLN A 53 6.25 -0.83 -11.96
C GLN A 53 4.85 -0.37 -11.59
N ALA A 54 3.85 -1.13 -11.99
CA ALA A 54 2.47 -0.86 -11.63
C ALA A 54 1.75 -2.18 -11.38
N GLN A 55 0.87 -2.19 -10.40
CA GLN A 55 0.02 -3.31 -10.06
C GLN A 55 -1.39 -2.82 -9.81
N TYR A 56 -2.35 -3.55 -10.31
CA TYR A 56 -3.77 -3.33 -10.04
C TYR A 56 -4.41 -4.63 -9.57
N THR A 57 -5.26 -4.53 -8.58
CA THR A 57 -6.02 -5.64 -8.01
C THR A 57 -7.50 -5.25 -7.94
N ASN A 58 -8.36 -6.10 -8.49
CA ASN A 58 -9.80 -6.04 -8.28
C ASN A 58 -10.23 -7.24 -7.45
N THR A 59 -10.91 -7.00 -6.33
CA THR A 59 -11.34 -8.05 -5.40
C THR A 59 -12.79 -7.83 -5.00
N ILE A 60 -13.64 -8.80 -5.30
CA ILE A 60 -15.03 -8.83 -4.87
C ILE A 60 -15.16 -9.89 -3.78
N THR A 61 -15.49 -9.44 -2.58
CA THR A 61 -15.71 -10.30 -1.43
C THR A 61 -17.18 -10.35 -1.06
N ARG A 62 -17.64 -11.49 -0.60
CA ARG A 62 -19.00 -11.68 -0.12
C ARG A 62 -19.03 -12.67 1.04
N ASP A 63 -19.66 -12.29 2.10
CA ASP A 63 -20.14 -13.18 3.15
C ASP A 63 -21.36 -13.92 2.62
N LEU A 64 -21.35 -15.25 2.61
CA LEU A 64 -22.42 -16.06 2.03
C LEU A 64 -23.65 -16.18 2.94
N ASP A 65 -23.49 -15.97 4.24
CA ASP A 65 -24.59 -15.99 5.19
C ASP A 65 -25.36 -14.68 5.16
N SER A 66 -24.69 -13.56 5.29
CA SER A 66 -25.32 -12.23 5.30
C SER A 66 -25.50 -11.62 3.90
N GLN A 67 -24.91 -12.21 2.86
CA GLN A 67 -24.87 -11.70 1.49
C GLN A 67 -24.24 -10.30 1.37
N SER A 68 -23.57 -9.83 2.42
CA SER A 68 -22.92 -8.54 2.49
C SER A 68 -21.46 -8.61 1.99
N ARG A 69 -20.85 -7.46 1.71
CA ARG A 69 -19.42 -7.37 1.43
C ARG A 69 -18.64 -7.55 2.74
N LEU A 70 -17.48 -8.20 2.64
CA LEU A 70 -16.58 -8.28 3.77
C LEU A 70 -16.04 -6.88 4.11
N PRO A 71 -15.99 -6.50 5.39
CA PRO A 71 -15.46 -5.22 5.82
C PRO A 71 -13.95 -5.14 5.54
N ARG A 72 -13.47 -3.91 5.33
CA ARG A 72 -12.05 -3.57 5.11
C ARG A 72 -11.41 -4.13 3.83
N TRP A 73 -12.22 -4.68 2.93
CA TRP A 73 -11.77 -5.12 1.61
C TRP A 73 -12.20 -4.12 0.53
N PRO A 74 -11.32 -3.28 0.02
CA PRO A 74 -11.63 -2.43 -1.12
C PRO A 74 -11.79 -3.28 -2.38
N THR A 75 -12.70 -2.88 -3.26
CA THR A 75 -12.91 -3.58 -4.53
C THR A 75 -11.73 -3.35 -5.47
N ASP A 76 -11.20 -2.16 -5.48
CA ASP A 76 -10.17 -1.75 -6.42
C ASP A 76 -8.98 -1.17 -5.67
N GLN A 77 -7.79 -1.61 -6.03
CA GLN A 77 -6.53 -1.08 -5.51
C GLN A 77 -5.51 -1.00 -6.64
N TRP A 78 -4.68 0.02 -6.61
CA TRP A 78 -3.49 0.03 -7.43
C TRP A 78 -2.29 0.60 -6.67
N SER A 79 -1.11 0.19 -7.09
CA SER A 79 0.15 0.79 -6.70
C SER A 79 1.02 1.00 -7.93
N ALA A 80 1.79 2.08 -7.93
CA ALA A 80 2.75 2.37 -8.97
C ALA A 80 4.05 2.89 -8.36
N THR A 81 5.17 2.47 -8.91
CA THR A 81 6.50 2.96 -8.57
C THR A 81 7.22 3.37 -9.84
N ILE A 82 7.69 4.60 -9.88
CA ILE A 82 8.50 5.12 -10.95
C ILE A 82 9.84 5.51 -10.36
N SER A 83 10.91 4.81 -10.75
CA SER A 83 12.27 5.13 -10.35
C SER A 83 13.04 5.65 -11.56
N TYR A 84 13.79 6.71 -11.36
CA TYR A 84 14.52 7.38 -12.41
C TYR A 84 15.90 7.83 -11.92
N GLN A 85 16.91 7.56 -12.73
CA GLN A 85 18.28 7.95 -12.48
C GLN A 85 18.78 8.91 -13.58
N PRO A 86 18.50 10.21 -13.46
CA PRO A 86 18.89 11.18 -14.50
C PRO A 86 20.40 11.31 -14.67
N ILE A 87 21.14 11.15 -13.60
CA ILE A 87 22.60 11.14 -13.54
C ILE A 87 23.06 10.07 -12.54
N ASP A 88 24.25 9.54 -12.69
CA ASP A 88 24.75 8.42 -11.88
C ASP A 88 24.58 8.59 -10.36
N PRO A 89 24.87 9.77 -9.75
CA PRO A 89 24.71 9.92 -8.29
C PRO A 89 23.27 10.17 -7.83
N LEU A 90 22.29 10.42 -8.73
CA LEU A 90 20.95 10.88 -8.36
C LEU A 90 19.88 9.86 -8.70
N TRP A 91 19.13 9.41 -7.69
CA TRP A 91 17.92 8.61 -7.84
C TRP A 91 16.69 9.37 -7.36
N ILE A 92 15.64 9.30 -8.16
CA ILE A 92 14.32 9.87 -7.84
C ILE A 92 13.32 8.75 -7.96
N THR A 93 12.55 8.52 -6.89
CA THR A 93 11.49 7.48 -6.86
C THR A 93 10.17 8.10 -6.44
N LEU A 94 9.18 7.97 -7.31
CA LEU A 94 7.80 8.35 -7.03
C LEU A 94 6.99 7.07 -6.79
N ILE A 95 6.24 7.04 -5.70
CA ILE A 95 5.39 5.92 -5.31
C ILE A 95 3.97 6.43 -5.15
N GLY A 96 3.03 5.81 -5.86
CA GLY A 96 1.60 6.08 -5.73
C GLY A 96 0.85 4.84 -5.26
N ARG A 97 -0.16 5.05 -4.43
CA ARG A 97 -1.06 4.01 -3.93
C ARG A 97 -2.49 4.54 -3.92
N TYR A 98 -3.40 3.78 -4.51
CA TYR A 98 -4.84 4.01 -4.44
C TYR A 98 -5.52 2.87 -3.73
N VAL A 99 -6.48 3.20 -2.90
CA VAL A 99 -7.36 2.24 -2.21
C VAL A 99 -8.80 2.69 -2.42
N GLY A 100 -9.59 1.82 -3.03
CA GLY A 100 -11.00 2.05 -3.29
C GLY A 100 -11.83 2.15 -2.02
N SER A 101 -13.08 2.57 -2.17
CA SER A 101 -14.03 2.65 -1.07
C SER A 101 -14.28 1.26 -0.47
N ARG A 102 -14.45 1.20 0.86
CA ARG A 102 -14.66 -0.04 1.60
C ARG A 102 -15.48 0.21 2.87
N TYR A 103 -16.18 -0.80 3.34
CA TYR A 103 -16.88 -0.72 4.62
C TYR A 103 -15.90 -0.97 5.77
N ASN A 104 -16.06 -0.28 6.89
CA ASN A 104 -15.21 -0.46 8.07
C ASN A 104 -15.62 -1.69 8.88
N THR A 105 -16.94 -1.90 9.04
CA THR A 105 -17.55 -3.04 9.76
C THR A 105 -18.70 -3.63 8.96
N THR A 106 -19.10 -4.85 9.33
CA THR A 106 -20.30 -5.48 8.76
C THR A 106 -21.55 -4.68 9.16
N GLY A 107 -22.39 -4.36 8.17
CA GLY A 107 -23.63 -3.61 8.38
C GLY A 107 -23.47 -2.07 8.34
N ASP A 108 -22.28 -1.55 8.10
CA ASP A 108 -22.09 -0.13 7.87
C ASP A 108 -22.94 0.34 6.66
N ARG A 109 -23.62 1.46 6.83
CA ARG A 109 -24.43 2.06 5.76
C ARG A 109 -23.61 2.94 4.80
N GLN A 110 -22.48 3.46 5.27
CA GLN A 110 -21.61 4.33 4.50
C GLN A 110 -20.20 3.74 4.43
N PRO A 111 -19.65 3.59 3.24
CA PRO A 111 -18.27 3.15 3.09
C PRO A 111 -17.30 4.25 3.49
N LEU A 112 -16.12 3.87 3.95
CA LEU A 112 -14.96 4.74 3.99
C LEU A 112 -14.64 5.21 2.56
N PRO A 113 -14.37 6.50 2.34
CA PRO A 113 -14.01 7.03 1.03
C PRO A 113 -12.78 6.34 0.44
N ALA A 114 -12.71 6.30 -0.88
CA ALA A 114 -11.49 5.98 -1.59
C ALA A 114 -10.47 7.10 -1.41
N PHE A 115 -9.19 6.76 -1.50
CA PHE A 115 -8.10 7.73 -1.41
C PHE A 115 -6.92 7.32 -2.29
N ASP A 116 -6.07 8.29 -2.63
CA ASP A 116 -4.77 8.06 -3.21
C ASP A 116 -3.68 8.81 -2.44
N VAL A 117 -2.54 8.16 -2.24
CA VAL A 117 -1.41 8.71 -1.51
C VAL A 117 -0.14 8.56 -2.34
N TRP A 118 0.59 9.66 -2.44
CA TRP A 118 1.83 9.74 -3.20
C TRP A 118 3.00 10.08 -2.30
N SER A 119 4.12 9.44 -2.55
CA SER A 119 5.37 9.68 -1.84
C SER A 119 6.51 9.86 -2.83
N LEU A 120 7.44 10.73 -2.50
CA LEU A 120 8.65 11.00 -3.28
C LEU A 120 9.87 10.70 -2.43
N ALA A 121 10.82 9.96 -2.99
CA ALA A 121 12.13 9.75 -2.40
C ALA A 121 13.20 10.22 -3.38
N VAL A 122 14.18 10.95 -2.89
CA VAL A 122 15.35 11.39 -3.63
C VAL A 122 16.57 10.95 -2.86
N THR A 123 17.50 10.29 -3.52
CA THR A 123 18.81 9.94 -2.97
C THR A 123 19.92 10.48 -3.85
N TYR A 124 20.98 10.98 -3.22
CA TYR A 124 22.12 11.52 -3.90
C TYR A 124 23.42 10.98 -3.30
N ASP A 125 24.20 10.30 -4.10
CA ASP A 125 25.52 9.78 -3.72
C ASP A 125 26.55 10.91 -3.78
N VAL A 126 26.80 11.55 -2.63
CA VAL A 126 27.76 12.65 -2.51
C VAL A 126 29.18 12.15 -2.74
N THR A 127 29.49 10.97 -2.19
CA THR A 127 30.73 10.21 -2.42
C THR A 127 30.41 8.71 -2.43
N LYS A 128 31.39 7.85 -2.69
CA LYS A 128 31.23 6.39 -2.57
C LYS A 128 30.84 5.92 -1.17
N GLN A 129 31.08 6.72 -0.15
CA GLN A 129 30.79 6.39 1.25
C GLN A 129 29.66 7.23 1.85
N LEU A 130 29.31 8.35 1.24
CA LEU A 130 28.33 9.29 1.77
C LEU A 130 27.17 9.46 0.81
N GLN A 131 25.97 9.14 1.27
CA GLN A 131 24.72 9.34 0.55
C GLN A 131 23.80 10.27 1.35
N ALA A 132 23.25 11.27 0.72
CA ALA A 132 22.18 12.11 1.25
C ALA A 132 20.83 11.59 0.73
N TYR A 133 19.79 11.70 1.55
CA TYR A 133 18.44 11.37 1.12
C TYR A 133 17.40 12.37 1.62
N LEU A 134 16.34 12.53 0.83
CA LEU A 134 15.13 13.26 1.17
C LEU A 134 13.93 12.38 0.83
N ARG A 135 12.95 12.29 1.74
CA ARG A 135 11.69 11.57 1.51
C ARG A 135 10.52 12.45 1.94
N ALA A 136 9.56 12.60 1.05
CA ALA A 136 8.30 13.24 1.34
C ALA A 136 7.18 12.19 1.21
N GLU A 137 6.41 12.00 2.27
CA GLU A 137 5.26 11.12 2.33
C GLU A 137 3.98 11.95 2.28
N ASN A 138 2.94 11.38 1.69
CA ASN A 138 1.66 12.04 1.50
C ASN A 138 1.83 13.45 0.87
N LEU A 139 2.44 13.49 -0.32
CA LEU A 139 2.82 14.71 -1.03
C LEU A 139 1.69 15.74 -1.14
N PHE A 140 0.48 15.28 -1.40
CA PHE A 140 -0.69 16.14 -1.63
C PHE A 140 -1.46 16.44 -0.35
N ASN A 141 -0.95 15.94 0.81
CA ASN A 141 -1.60 16.12 2.11
C ASN A 141 -3.04 15.60 2.13
N GLU A 142 -3.26 14.44 1.48
CA GLU A 142 -4.55 13.77 1.45
C GLU A 142 -4.99 13.40 2.87
N LYS A 143 -6.25 13.70 3.19
CA LYS A 143 -6.87 13.31 4.45
C LYS A 143 -7.67 12.04 4.22
N TYR A 144 -7.20 10.94 4.74
CA TYR A 144 -7.82 9.65 4.52
C TYR A 144 -7.90 8.84 5.82
N GLU A 145 -8.72 7.83 5.84
CA GLU A 145 -8.82 6.89 6.95
C GLU A 145 -8.69 5.46 6.40
N GLU A 146 -7.80 4.69 6.97
CA GLU A 146 -7.70 3.26 6.68
C GLU A 146 -8.71 2.46 7.50
N ILE A 147 -9.00 2.95 8.69
CA ILE A 147 -9.99 2.46 9.62
C ILE A 147 -10.76 3.68 10.11
N ALA A 148 -12.07 3.57 10.26
CA ALA A 148 -12.91 4.67 10.74
C ALA A 148 -12.38 5.26 12.05
N SER A 149 -12.31 6.56 12.11
CA SER A 149 -11.83 7.33 13.27
C SER A 149 -10.35 7.11 13.64
N ALA A 150 -9.59 6.40 12.81
CA ALA A 150 -8.14 6.30 12.95
C ALA A 150 -7.46 7.33 12.06
N GLY A 151 -6.85 8.33 12.68
CA GLY A 151 -6.09 9.35 11.95
C GLY A 151 -4.90 8.75 11.21
N THR A 152 -4.65 9.24 10.01
CA THR A 152 -3.48 8.87 9.20
C THR A 152 -2.48 10.02 9.17
N PRO A 153 -1.18 9.73 8.93
CA PRO A 153 -0.17 10.77 8.86
C PRO A 153 -0.49 11.78 7.75
N ILE A 154 -0.42 13.05 8.09
CA ILE A 154 -0.41 14.15 7.13
C ILE A 154 0.92 14.15 6.37
N ARG A 155 1.07 15.08 5.42
CA ARG A 155 2.34 15.26 4.71
C ARG A 155 3.51 15.34 5.69
N SER A 156 4.49 14.46 5.49
CA SER A 156 5.69 14.35 6.32
C SER A 156 6.93 14.41 5.44
N ILE A 157 7.97 15.11 5.89
CA ILE A 157 9.22 15.23 5.16
C ILE A 157 10.35 14.77 6.08
N PHE A 158 11.18 13.88 5.56
CA PHE A 158 12.33 13.31 6.24
C PHE A 158 13.58 13.55 5.40
N GLY A 159 14.68 13.85 6.04
CA GLY A 159 15.98 13.96 5.37
C GLY A 159 17.10 13.45 6.26
N GLY A 160 18.16 12.99 5.65
CA GLY A 160 19.30 12.47 6.39
C GLY A 160 20.47 12.11 5.50
N VAL A 161 21.49 11.58 6.14
CA VAL A 161 22.69 11.07 5.48
C VAL A 161 22.97 9.64 5.93
N ARG A 162 23.48 8.85 5.00
CA ARG A 162 23.97 7.50 5.24
C ARG A 162 25.47 7.49 5.00
N VAL A 163 26.23 6.99 5.96
CA VAL A 163 27.67 6.82 5.84
C VAL A 163 27.98 5.31 5.87
N THR A 164 28.74 4.84 4.89
CA THR A 164 29.19 3.45 4.81
C THR A 164 30.68 3.38 5.10
N PHE A 165 31.05 2.65 6.14
CA PHE A 165 32.44 2.43 6.51
C PHE A 165 32.91 1.06 6.01
N GLY A 166 34.12 0.97 5.48
CA GLY A 166 34.77 -0.31 5.17
C GLY A 166 34.39 -0.94 3.83
N GLY A 167 34.08 -0.15 2.82
CA GLY A 167 33.97 -0.65 1.44
C GLY A 167 35.32 -1.19 0.98
N LYS A 168 35.47 -2.52 0.83
CA LYS A 168 36.60 -3.09 0.10
C LYS A 168 36.50 -2.63 -1.35
N SER A 169 37.61 -2.07 -1.83
CA SER A 169 37.87 -1.79 -3.26
C SER A 169 37.73 -3.04 -4.12
#